data_9aa826afe9db2d8b2ccd9fbd72955d8f
#
_entry.id   9aa826afe9db2d8b2ccd9fbd72955d8f
#
_cell.length_a   1.000
_cell.length_b   1.000
_cell.length_c   1.000
_cell.angle_alpha   90.00
_cell.angle_beta   90.00
_cell.angle_gamma   90.00
#
_symmetry.space_group_name_H-M   'P 1'
#
loop_
_entity.id
_entity.type
_entity.pdbx_description
1 polymer ?
#
loop_
_entity_poly.entity_id
_entity_poly.type
_entity_poly.pdbx_seq_one_letter_code
_entity_poly.pdbx_strand_id
1 'polypeptide(L)'
;MKKNYLFPHYFQWIGLAIAVISFVALCVGPNMDFSIRMPALYNGDISFDEESNSGFFRMADTGMFSIAMPSLIIGLIFLGFSKEKVEDEFVQYLRSQSLIWSTYVTAGLFILGTLLIYGITYLLIPYMVFFVFLLLFILKLKIALHHYNKGGAK
;
A
#
# COMPACT_ATOMS: atom_id res chain seq x y z
N MET A 1 26.06 4.87 15.94
CA MET A 1 25.67 4.01 14.80
C MET A 1 24.22 4.27 14.44
N LYS A 2 23.94 4.97 13.33
CA LYS A 2 22.55 5.14 12.84
C LYS A 2 22.08 3.77 12.31
N LYS A 3 21.14 3.11 12.97
CA LYS A 3 20.49 1.89 12.46
C LYS A 3 19.67 2.28 11.24
N ASN A 4 20.11 1.89 10.06
CA ASN A 4 19.34 2.07 8.82
C ASN A 4 18.32 0.93 8.72
N TYR A 5 17.06 1.24 8.91
CA TYR A 5 15.93 0.30 8.78
C TYR A 5 15.47 0.10 7.32
N LEU A 6 16.30 0.49 6.34
CA LEU A 6 15.97 0.37 4.93
C LEU A 6 16.38 -0.98 4.37
N PHE A 7 15.53 -1.50 3.49
CA PHE A 7 15.81 -2.73 2.76
C PHE A 7 16.95 -2.53 1.74
N PRO A 8 17.74 -3.56 1.42
CA PRO A 8 18.76 -3.49 0.38
C PRO A 8 18.21 -3.04 -0.97
N HIS A 9 19.05 -2.42 -1.81
CA HIS A 9 18.64 -1.86 -3.11
C HIS A 9 17.90 -2.84 -4.04
N TYR A 10 18.26 -4.12 -4.06
CA TYR A 10 17.59 -5.11 -4.93
C TYR A 10 16.12 -5.35 -4.54
N PHE A 11 15.69 -5.01 -3.31
CA PHE A 11 14.29 -5.07 -2.92
C PHE A 11 13.39 -4.08 -3.68
N GLN A 12 13.95 -3.03 -4.29
CA GLN A 12 13.18 -2.15 -5.18
C GLN A 12 12.62 -2.91 -6.38
N TRP A 13 13.45 -3.76 -7.01
CA TRP A 13 13.03 -4.54 -8.17
C TRP A 13 12.02 -5.63 -7.79
N ILE A 14 12.25 -6.29 -6.65
CA ILE A 14 11.32 -7.28 -6.11
C ILE A 14 9.99 -6.60 -5.76
N GLY A 15 10.02 -5.45 -5.08
CA GLY A 15 8.84 -4.67 -4.74
C GLY A 15 8.06 -4.21 -5.96
N LEU A 16 8.75 -3.75 -7.01
CA LEU A 16 8.12 -3.39 -8.28
C LEU A 16 7.42 -4.58 -8.93
N ALA A 17 8.10 -5.73 -9.01
CA ALA A 17 7.52 -6.93 -9.60
C ALA A 17 6.27 -7.39 -8.83
N ILE A 18 6.34 -7.45 -7.50
CA ILE A 18 5.20 -7.81 -6.65
C ILE A 18 4.06 -6.82 -6.83
N ALA A 19 4.34 -5.50 -6.82
CA ALA A 19 3.31 -4.48 -6.97
C ALA A 19 2.59 -4.58 -8.33
N VAL A 20 3.34 -4.79 -9.42
CA VAL A 20 2.76 -4.94 -10.76
C VAL A 20 1.91 -6.20 -10.86
N ILE A 21 2.43 -7.35 -10.39
CA ILE A 21 1.68 -8.63 -10.41
C ILE A 21 0.40 -8.51 -9.59
N SER A 22 0.48 -7.93 -8.39
CA SER A 22 -0.69 -7.75 -7.52
C SER A 22 -1.70 -6.78 -8.11
N PHE A 23 -1.24 -5.72 -8.77
CA PHE A 23 -2.12 -4.77 -9.45
C PHE A 23 -2.87 -5.42 -10.62
N VAL A 24 -2.17 -6.21 -11.44
CA VAL A 24 -2.79 -6.99 -12.53
C VAL A 24 -3.79 -7.98 -11.94
N ALA A 25 -3.45 -8.67 -10.85
CA ALA A 25 -4.34 -9.59 -10.17
C ALA A 25 -5.62 -8.91 -9.67
N LEU A 26 -5.54 -7.67 -9.18
CA LEU A 26 -6.71 -6.87 -8.78
C LEU A 26 -7.59 -6.48 -9.97
N CYS A 27 -6.99 -6.20 -11.13
CA CYS A 27 -7.75 -5.85 -12.34
C CYS A 27 -8.45 -7.06 -12.97
N VAL A 28 -7.84 -8.24 -12.91
CA VAL A 28 -8.34 -9.46 -13.54
C VAL A 28 -9.19 -10.29 -12.58
N GLY A 29 -8.90 -10.24 -11.30
CA GLY A 29 -9.50 -11.05 -10.24
C GLY A 29 -11.03 -11.02 -10.16
N PRO A 30 -11.71 -9.86 -10.38
CA PRO A 30 -13.17 -9.81 -10.36
C PRO A 30 -13.86 -10.68 -11.43
N ASN A 31 -13.11 -11.04 -12.49
CA ASN A 31 -13.62 -11.87 -13.60
C ASN A 31 -13.25 -13.36 -13.47
N MET A 32 -12.58 -13.75 -12.40
CA MET A 32 -12.17 -15.13 -12.14
C MET A 32 -12.84 -15.65 -10.89
N ASP A 33 -13.52 -16.79 -10.99
CA ASP A 33 -14.06 -17.56 -9.86
C ASP A 33 -12.91 -18.26 -9.12
N PHE A 34 -12.03 -17.47 -8.51
CA PHE A 34 -10.89 -17.95 -7.76
C PHE A 34 -11.16 -17.80 -6.27
N SER A 35 -11.26 -18.91 -5.56
CA SER A 35 -11.37 -18.92 -4.11
C SER A 35 -10.27 -19.78 -3.50
N ILE A 36 -9.64 -19.25 -2.45
CA ILE A 36 -8.67 -20.00 -1.64
C ILE A 36 -9.21 -20.08 -0.22
N ARG A 37 -9.11 -21.28 0.37
CA ARG A 37 -9.40 -21.46 1.79
C ARG A 37 -8.25 -20.97 2.64
N MET A 38 -8.50 -19.92 3.40
CA MET A 38 -7.52 -19.36 4.34
C MET A 38 -8.04 -19.42 5.77
N PRO A 39 -7.14 -19.61 6.76
CA PRO A 39 -7.51 -19.49 8.17
C PRO A 39 -7.85 -18.03 8.46
N ALA A 40 -9.11 -17.77 8.79
CA ALA A 40 -9.60 -16.47 9.23
C ALA A 40 -9.63 -16.42 10.76
N LEU A 41 -9.10 -15.35 11.33
CA LEU A 41 -9.18 -15.11 12.78
C LEU A 41 -10.62 -14.81 13.18
N TYR A 42 -11.33 -14.09 12.33
CA TYR A 42 -12.76 -13.78 12.46
C TYR A 42 -13.39 -13.78 11.08
N ASN A 43 -14.47 -14.52 10.92
CA ASN A 43 -15.31 -14.50 9.72
C ASN A 43 -16.72 -14.10 10.14
N GLY A 44 -17.08 -12.84 9.90
CA GLY A 44 -18.39 -12.30 10.17
C GLY A 44 -18.89 -11.49 8.98
N ASP A 45 -20.09 -11.77 8.53
CA ASP A 45 -20.79 -10.91 7.59
C ASP A 45 -21.30 -9.64 8.28
N ILE A 46 -21.29 -8.52 7.55
CA ILE A 46 -21.89 -7.25 7.99
C ILE A 46 -23.42 -7.31 7.87
N SER A 47 -24.00 -8.44 7.49
CA SER A 47 -25.43 -8.66 7.49
C SER A 47 -25.94 -8.81 8.92
N PHE A 48 -26.97 -8.04 9.27
CA PHE A 48 -27.63 -8.05 10.57
C PHE A 48 -28.55 -9.27 10.79
N ASP A 49 -28.45 -10.27 9.92
CA ASP A 49 -29.21 -11.52 10.05
C ASP A 49 -28.61 -12.39 11.15
N GLU A 50 -29.43 -12.79 12.12
CA GLU A 50 -29.04 -13.53 13.32
C GLU A 50 -28.49 -14.97 13.03
N GLU A 51 -28.60 -15.46 11.79
CA GLU A 51 -28.03 -16.75 11.36
C GLU A 51 -26.66 -16.64 10.70
N SER A 52 -25.99 -15.47 10.76
CA SER A 52 -24.65 -15.34 10.23
C SER A 52 -23.70 -16.27 10.98
N ASN A 53 -23.08 -17.18 10.25
CA ASN A 53 -22.11 -18.19 10.70
C ASN A 53 -20.78 -17.51 11.15
N SER A 54 -20.88 -16.46 11.95
CA SER A 54 -19.75 -15.72 12.49
C SER A 54 -19.00 -16.56 13.51
N GLY A 55 -17.71 -16.68 13.36
CA GLY A 55 -16.90 -17.49 14.28
C GLY A 55 -15.43 -17.10 14.27
N PHE A 56 -14.77 -17.31 15.40
CA PHE A 56 -13.33 -17.18 15.54
C PHE A 56 -12.63 -18.46 15.05
N PHE A 57 -11.46 -18.30 14.41
CA PHE A 57 -10.62 -19.40 13.91
C PHE A 57 -11.36 -20.38 12.96
N ARG A 58 -11.90 -19.86 11.89
CA ARG A 58 -12.53 -20.69 10.83
C ARG A 58 -11.75 -20.59 9.52
N MET A 59 -11.89 -21.66 8.71
CA MET A 59 -11.48 -21.61 7.30
C MET A 59 -12.53 -20.81 6.53
N ALA A 60 -12.10 -19.69 5.95
CA ALA A 60 -12.92 -18.84 5.08
C ALA A 60 -12.49 -19.02 3.64
N ASP A 61 -13.45 -19.12 2.74
CA ASP A 61 -13.19 -19.03 1.30
C ASP A 61 -13.00 -17.56 0.94
N THR A 62 -11.76 -17.18 0.63
CA THR A 62 -11.40 -15.79 0.32
C THR A 62 -11.13 -15.64 -1.17
N GLY A 63 -11.66 -14.58 -1.75
CA GLY A 63 -11.41 -14.23 -3.14
C GLY A 63 -10.00 -13.69 -3.36
N MET A 64 -9.62 -13.54 -4.62
CA MET A 64 -8.31 -13.06 -5.06
C MET A 64 -7.95 -11.67 -4.47
N PHE A 65 -8.96 -10.85 -4.18
CA PHE A 65 -8.79 -9.52 -3.55
C PHE A 65 -8.08 -9.59 -2.19
N SER A 66 -8.41 -10.58 -1.36
CA SER A 66 -7.85 -10.74 -0.01
C SER A 66 -6.35 -11.07 -0.01
N ILE A 67 -5.82 -11.59 -1.11
CA ILE A 67 -4.39 -11.89 -1.26
C ILE A 67 -3.69 -10.76 -2.03
N ALA A 68 -4.33 -10.26 -3.08
CA ALA A 68 -3.73 -9.26 -3.95
C ALA A 68 -3.53 -7.91 -3.24
N MET A 69 -4.45 -7.49 -2.36
CA MET A 69 -4.32 -6.24 -1.62
C MET A 69 -3.13 -6.23 -0.64
N PRO A 70 -2.96 -7.19 0.28
CA PRO A 70 -1.79 -7.21 1.14
C PRO A 70 -0.47 -7.33 0.36
N SER A 71 -0.42 -8.15 -0.70
CA SER A 71 0.80 -8.27 -1.51
C SER A 71 1.14 -6.99 -2.26
N LEU A 72 0.14 -6.24 -2.73
CA LEU A 72 0.35 -4.92 -3.32
C LEU A 72 0.96 -3.94 -2.31
N ILE A 73 0.43 -3.91 -1.09
CA ILE A 73 0.95 -3.06 -0.01
C ILE A 73 2.41 -3.43 0.32
N ILE A 74 2.73 -4.72 0.44
CA ILE A 74 4.10 -5.21 0.68
C ILE A 74 5.03 -4.78 -0.46
N GLY A 75 4.59 -4.92 -1.72
CA GLY A 75 5.34 -4.48 -2.89
C GLY A 75 5.64 -2.98 -2.87
N LEU A 76 4.65 -2.15 -2.52
CA LEU A 76 4.83 -0.70 -2.40
C LEU A 76 5.74 -0.32 -1.21
N ILE A 77 5.67 -1.02 -0.09
CA ILE A 77 6.58 -0.81 1.04
C ILE A 77 8.02 -1.11 0.60
N PHE A 78 8.28 -2.23 -0.07
CA PHE A 78 9.60 -2.54 -0.57
C PHE A 78 10.10 -1.50 -1.57
N LEU A 79 9.23 -1.02 -2.45
CA LEU A 79 9.59 0.00 -3.43
C LEU A 79 9.94 1.35 -2.76
N GLY A 80 9.18 1.78 -1.75
CA GLY A 80 9.35 3.07 -1.08
C GLY A 80 10.47 3.08 -0.03
N PHE A 81 10.68 1.96 0.67
CA PHE A 81 11.61 1.88 1.80
C PHE A 81 12.88 1.07 1.50
N SER A 82 13.20 0.81 0.23
CA SER A 82 14.50 0.28 -0.18
C SER A 82 15.54 1.37 -0.36
N LYS A 83 16.81 0.99 -0.18
CA LYS A 83 17.94 1.89 -0.39
C LYS A 83 18.10 2.24 -1.86
N GLU A 84 18.44 3.49 -2.16
CA GLU A 84 18.89 3.90 -3.48
C GLU A 84 20.35 3.48 -3.71
N LYS A 85 20.81 3.50 -4.98
CA LYS A 85 22.20 3.12 -5.34
C LYS A 85 23.25 3.94 -4.59
N VAL A 86 22.98 5.22 -4.42
CA VAL A 86 23.80 6.16 -3.65
C VAL A 86 22.92 6.69 -2.53
N GLU A 87 23.17 6.22 -1.32
CA GLU A 87 22.42 6.60 -0.12
C GLU A 87 23.29 7.55 0.69
N ASP A 88 23.13 8.85 0.47
CA ASP A 88 23.76 9.91 1.23
C ASP A 88 22.77 10.60 2.20
N GLU A 89 23.24 11.52 3.02
CA GLU A 89 22.41 12.24 3.99
C GLU A 89 21.32 13.06 3.28
N PHE A 90 21.61 13.55 2.08
CA PHE A 90 20.66 14.34 1.31
C PHE A 90 19.50 13.48 0.78
N VAL A 91 19.77 12.26 0.33
CA VAL A 91 18.73 11.30 -0.08
C VAL A 91 17.82 10.94 1.10
N GLN A 92 18.39 10.75 2.30
CA GLN A 92 17.58 10.52 3.51
C GLN A 92 16.72 11.74 3.85
N TYR A 93 17.22 12.94 3.67
CA TYR A 93 16.44 14.17 3.83
C TYR A 93 15.29 14.25 2.82
N LEU A 94 15.54 13.99 1.54
CA LEU A 94 14.50 13.96 0.51
C LEU A 94 13.41 12.95 0.81
N ARG A 95 13.78 11.77 1.32
CA ARG A 95 12.83 10.72 1.73
C ARG A 95 11.95 11.20 2.88
N SER A 96 12.54 11.79 3.90
CA SER A 96 11.80 12.35 5.03
C SER A 96 10.83 13.46 4.59
N GLN A 97 11.26 14.37 3.75
CA GLN A 97 10.43 15.43 3.19
C GLN A 97 9.27 14.88 2.34
N SER A 98 9.54 13.85 1.55
CA SER A 98 8.52 13.19 0.73
C SER A 98 7.46 12.50 1.60
N LEU A 99 7.88 11.88 2.72
CA LEU A 99 6.99 11.24 3.68
C LEU A 99 6.08 12.27 4.36
N ILE A 100 6.65 13.36 4.85
CA ILE A 100 5.89 14.44 5.51
C ILE A 100 4.87 15.03 4.54
N TRP A 101 5.28 15.34 3.31
CA TRP A 101 4.41 15.91 2.30
C TRP A 101 3.25 14.96 1.95
N SER A 102 3.54 13.66 1.72
CA SER A 102 2.50 12.68 1.43
C SER A 102 1.52 12.51 2.58
N THR A 103 1.99 12.60 3.83
CA THR A 103 1.13 12.57 5.02
C THR A 103 0.13 13.72 5.02
N TYR A 104 0.59 14.95 4.75
CA TYR A 104 -0.33 16.12 4.72
C TYR A 104 -1.37 16.00 3.61
N VAL A 105 -0.96 15.64 2.40
CA VAL A 105 -1.87 15.49 1.27
C VAL A 105 -2.90 14.40 1.54
N THR A 106 -2.45 13.26 2.05
CA THR A 106 -3.32 12.13 2.35
C THR A 106 -4.29 12.45 3.49
N ALA A 107 -3.83 13.14 4.54
CA ALA A 107 -4.71 13.60 5.61
C ALA A 107 -5.81 14.54 5.08
N GLY A 108 -5.47 15.46 4.18
CA GLY A 108 -6.44 16.31 3.52
C GLY A 108 -7.47 15.53 2.69
N LEU A 109 -7.00 14.55 1.90
CA LEU A 109 -7.89 13.67 1.13
C LEU A 109 -8.79 12.82 2.03
N PHE A 110 -8.27 12.35 3.17
CA PHE A 110 -9.05 11.60 4.14
C PHE A 110 -10.18 12.45 4.74
N ILE A 111 -9.86 13.68 5.14
CA ILE A 111 -10.86 14.62 5.67
C ILE A 111 -11.95 14.90 4.63
N LEU A 112 -11.55 15.18 3.38
CA LEU A 112 -12.51 15.41 2.29
C LEU A 112 -13.36 14.17 2.02
N GLY A 113 -12.77 12.99 1.98
CA GLY A 113 -13.49 11.72 1.81
C GLY A 113 -14.51 11.49 2.94
N THR A 114 -14.12 11.77 4.19
CA THR A 114 -14.99 11.64 5.35
C THR A 114 -16.19 12.60 5.30
N LEU A 115 -16.01 13.80 4.76
CA LEU A 115 -17.07 14.80 4.64
C LEU A 115 -18.03 14.54 3.47
N LEU A 116 -17.56 13.87 2.41
CA LEU A 116 -18.32 13.73 1.17
C LEU A 116 -18.94 12.33 0.98
N ILE A 117 -18.41 11.30 1.63
CA ILE A 117 -18.83 9.91 1.43
C ILE A 117 -19.46 9.38 2.72
N TYR A 118 -20.71 8.91 2.59
CA TYR A 118 -21.49 8.37 3.70
C TYR A 118 -21.96 6.94 3.41
N GLY A 119 -22.40 6.25 4.45
CA GLY A 119 -22.93 4.90 4.34
C GLY A 119 -21.85 3.81 4.35
N ILE A 120 -22.18 2.62 3.87
CA ILE A 120 -21.30 1.44 3.92
C ILE A 120 -20.02 1.63 3.09
N THR A 121 -20.09 2.45 2.03
CA THR A 121 -18.94 2.82 1.18
C THR A 121 -17.86 3.54 1.96
N TYR A 122 -18.20 4.19 3.08
CA TYR A 122 -17.23 4.84 3.97
C TYR A 122 -16.15 3.88 4.47
N LEU A 123 -16.47 2.59 4.66
CA LEU A 123 -15.52 1.57 5.12
C LEU A 123 -14.37 1.31 4.13
N LEU A 124 -14.53 1.67 2.86
CA LEU A 124 -13.48 1.55 1.85
C LEU A 124 -12.46 2.69 1.92
N ILE A 125 -12.81 3.84 2.52
CA ILE A 125 -11.95 5.02 2.56
C ILE A 125 -10.60 4.74 3.23
N PRO A 126 -10.52 4.14 4.44
CA PRO A 126 -9.24 3.86 5.10
C PRO A 126 -8.29 3.03 4.24
N TYR A 127 -8.81 2.03 3.53
CA TYR A 127 -8.00 1.19 2.62
C TYR A 127 -7.45 2.01 1.45
N MET A 128 -8.31 2.81 0.81
CA MET A 128 -7.90 3.67 -0.31
C MET A 128 -6.90 4.72 0.12
N VAL A 129 -7.10 5.33 1.27
CA VAL A 129 -6.22 6.38 1.83
C VAL A 129 -4.83 5.83 2.09
N PHE A 130 -4.71 4.65 2.69
CA PHE A 130 -3.41 4.02 2.95
C PHE A 130 -2.66 3.70 1.66
N PHE A 131 -3.36 3.20 0.65
CA PHE A 131 -2.80 2.92 -0.67
C PHE A 131 -2.32 4.20 -1.37
N VAL A 132 -3.16 5.23 -1.39
CA VAL A 132 -2.83 6.55 -1.97
C VAL A 132 -1.63 7.18 -1.26
N PHE A 133 -1.54 7.04 0.07
CA PHE A 133 -0.40 7.51 0.84
C PHE A 133 0.93 6.91 0.33
N LEU A 134 0.99 5.59 0.18
CA LEU A 134 2.20 4.92 -0.31
C LEU A 134 2.55 5.34 -1.74
N LEU A 135 1.55 5.45 -2.61
CA LEU A 135 1.77 5.92 -4.00
C LEU A 135 2.31 7.35 -4.04
N LEU A 136 1.69 8.28 -3.32
CA LEU A 136 2.13 9.68 -3.28
C LEU A 136 3.54 9.80 -2.71
N PHE A 137 3.87 9.03 -1.67
CA PHE A 137 5.20 8.98 -1.10
C PHE A 137 6.24 8.53 -2.12
N ILE A 138 5.99 7.41 -2.81
CA ILE A 138 6.90 6.87 -3.83
C ILE A 138 7.06 7.85 -4.99
N LEU A 139 5.97 8.41 -5.51
CA LEU A 139 6.00 9.38 -6.61
C LEU A 139 6.81 10.61 -6.23
N LYS A 140 6.54 11.20 -5.08
CA LYS A 140 7.26 12.39 -4.61
C LYS A 140 8.74 12.12 -4.42
N LEU A 141 9.08 10.98 -3.82
CA LEU A 141 10.47 10.56 -3.63
C LEU A 141 11.18 10.37 -4.98
N LYS A 142 10.57 9.67 -5.93
CA LYS A 142 11.18 9.44 -7.26
C LYS A 142 11.35 10.72 -8.05
N ILE A 143 10.39 11.65 -8.00
CA ILE A 143 10.50 12.97 -8.62
C ILE A 143 11.66 13.75 -7.98
N ALA A 144 11.76 13.79 -6.65
CA ALA A 144 12.81 14.50 -5.94
C ALA A 144 14.20 13.94 -6.27
N LEU A 145 14.36 12.62 -6.31
CA LEU A 145 15.60 11.95 -6.71
C LEU A 145 15.97 12.21 -8.17
N HIS A 146 14.99 12.24 -9.06
CA HIS A 146 15.23 12.54 -10.47
C HIS A 146 15.77 13.97 -10.66
N HIS A 147 15.19 14.95 -9.96
CA HIS A 147 15.70 16.34 -9.98
C HIS A 147 17.09 16.44 -9.38
N TYR A 148 17.37 15.73 -8.29
CA TYR A 148 18.69 15.70 -7.67
C TYR A 148 19.76 15.15 -8.63
N ASN A 149 19.50 14.02 -9.26
CA ASN A 149 20.42 13.40 -10.20
C ASN A 149 20.68 14.26 -11.45
N LYS A 150 19.69 15.03 -11.92
CA LYS A 150 19.87 15.97 -13.03
C LYS A 150 20.64 17.23 -12.63
N GLY A 151 20.48 17.72 -11.39
CA GLY A 151 21.15 18.91 -10.89
C GLY A 151 22.63 18.67 -10.54
N GLY A 152 23.01 17.45 -10.16
CA GLY A 152 24.39 17.07 -9.86
C GLY A 152 25.26 16.74 -11.09
N ALA A 153 24.67 16.76 -12.29
CA ALA A 153 25.39 16.51 -13.55
C ALA A 153 25.82 17.80 -14.30
N LYS A 154 25.84 18.95 -13.58
CA LYS A 154 26.39 20.23 -14.10
C LYS A 154 27.64 20.65 -13.36
#